data_dfb284fb1966dcf39d2b03368fca562e
#
_entry.id   dfb284fb1966dcf39d2b03368fca562e
#
_cell.length_a   1.000
_cell.length_b   1.000
_cell.length_c   1.000
_cell.angle_alpha   90.00
_cell.angle_beta   90.00
_cell.angle_gamma   90.00
#
_symmetry.space_group_name_H-M   'P 1'
#
loop_
_entity.id
_entity.type
_entity.pdbx_description
1 polymer ?
#
loop_
_entity_poly.entity_id
_entity_poly.type
_entity_poly.pdbx_seq_one_letter_code
_entity_poly.pdbx_strand_id
1 'polypeptide(L)'
;MLALDTNVLARYYVREVGDPRTLAQQEAARAVVEGGARLFVAKTVVLELEWVLRGAYGHGAREVCRVLEHLLSLEHVEIEDRPVIESALGNLRQGLDFADALHHASSRACEALLTFDAKGFAGKARKLAITPPVRLAG
;
A
#
# COMPACT_ATOMS: atom_id res chain seq x y z
N MET A 1 10.42 8.67 17.49
CA MET A 1 9.89 8.05 16.28
C MET A 1 9.50 9.12 15.27
N LEU A 2 9.88 8.95 14.02
CA LEU A 2 9.61 9.92 12.94
C LEU A 2 8.62 9.32 11.95
N ALA A 3 7.58 10.06 11.61
CA ALA A 3 6.64 9.64 10.58
C ALA A 3 7.17 10.02 9.20
N LEU A 4 6.94 9.15 8.21
CA LEU A 4 7.37 9.37 6.84
C LEU A 4 6.18 9.74 5.96
N ASP A 5 6.37 10.75 5.11
CA ASP A 5 5.40 11.07 4.08
C ASP A 5 5.64 10.18 2.85
N THR A 6 4.64 10.11 2.00
CA THR A 6 4.68 9.27 0.79
C THR A 6 5.86 9.58 -0.11
N ASN A 7 6.17 10.86 -0.31
CA ASN A 7 7.27 11.23 -1.22
C ASN A 7 8.64 10.79 -0.72
N VAL A 8 8.86 10.67 0.58
CA VAL A 8 10.09 10.11 1.13
C VAL A 8 10.22 8.64 0.73
N LEU A 9 9.16 7.87 0.90
CA LEU A 9 9.15 6.46 0.52
C LEU A 9 9.28 6.28 -0.99
N ALA A 10 8.60 7.11 -1.79
CA ALA A 10 8.72 7.06 -3.24
C ALA A 10 10.15 7.33 -3.69
N ARG A 11 10.82 8.32 -3.10
CA ARG A 11 12.23 8.63 -3.40
C ARG A 11 13.16 7.49 -2.97
N TYR A 12 12.80 6.77 -1.93
CA TYR A 12 13.58 5.62 -1.48
C TYR A 12 13.45 4.43 -2.43
N TYR A 13 12.22 4.11 -2.85
CA TYR A 13 11.97 2.90 -3.63
C TYR A 13 12.13 3.06 -5.13
N VAL A 14 11.97 4.26 -5.67
CA VAL A 14 12.06 4.50 -7.11
C VAL A 14 13.33 5.27 -7.41
N ARG A 15 14.22 4.64 -8.17
CA ARG A 15 15.45 5.27 -8.63
C ARG A 15 15.18 6.00 -9.95
N GLU A 16 15.41 7.30 -9.93
CA GLU A 16 15.36 8.12 -11.13
C GLU A 16 16.75 8.67 -11.40
N VAL A 17 17.15 8.64 -12.67
CA VAL A 17 18.29 9.40 -13.16
C VAL A 17 17.75 10.79 -13.44
N GLY A 18 17.91 11.68 -12.50
CA GLY A 18 17.28 12.98 -12.56
C GLY A 18 18.24 14.13 -12.36
N ASP A 19 17.65 15.28 -12.13
CA ASP A 19 18.39 16.48 -11.79
C ASP A 19 19.07 16.35 -10.40
N PRO A 20 19.96 17.30 -10.04
CA PRO A 20 20.65 17.23 -8.74
C PRO A 20 19.70 17.23 -7.55
N ARG A 21 18.53 17.87 -7.67
CA ARG A 21 17.53 17.93 -6.59
C ARG A 21 16.94 16.54 -6.34
N THR A 22 16.57 15.83 -7.39
CA THR A 22 16.03 14.46 -7.27
C THR A 22 17.06 13.52 -6.67
N LEU A 23 18.31 13.59 -7.10
CA LEU A 23 19.38 12.77 -6.55
C LEU A 23 19.63 13.08 -5.08
N ALA A 24 19.61 14.35 -4.68
CA ALA A 24 19.77 14.74 -3.29
C ALA A 24 18.62 14.22 -2.42
N GLN A 25 17.40 14.24 -2.93
CA GLN A 25 16.24 13.69 -2.23
C GLN A 25 16.32 12.18 -2.08
N GLN A 26 16.80 11.47 -3.09
CA GLN A 26 16.99 10.02 -3.02
C GLN A 26 18.02 9.67 -1.94
N GLU A 27 19.13 10.39 -1.85
CA GLU A 27 20.13 10.17 -0.82
C GLU A 27 19.58 10.48 0.58
N ALA A 28 18.85 11.57 0.72
CA ALA A 28 18.23 11.94 2.01
C ALA A 28 17.21 10.87 2.45
N ALA A 29 16.38 10.38 1.52
CA ALA A 29 15.42 9.31 1.81
C ALA A 29 16.14 8.04 2.25
N ARG A 30 17.22 7.67 1.57
CA ARG A 30 18.02 6.49 1.94
C ARG A 30 18.61 6.66 3.35
N ALA A 31 19.16 7.80 3.66
CA ALA A 31 19.74 8.06 4.97
C ALA A 31 18.69 7.94 6.08
N VAL A 32 17.47 8.41 5.84
CA VAL A 32 16.37 8.30 6.80
C VAL A 32 15.91 6.85 6.96
N VAL A 33 15.62 6.19 5.86
CA VAL A 33 15.04 4.83 5.91
C VAL A 33 16.05 3.80 6.42
N GLU A 34 17.31 3.93 6.06
CA GLU A 34 18.36 2.99 6.44
C GLU A 34 19.14 3.41 7.69
N GLY A 35 18.81 4.56 8.27
CA GLY A 35 19.56 5.14 9.40
C GLY A 35 19.31 4.51 10.76
N GLY A 36 18.38 3.57 10.87
CA GLY A 36 18.13 2.85 12.11
C GLY A 36 17.23 3.54 13.13
N ALA A 37 16.84 4.79 12.91
CA ALA A 37 15.89 5.48 13.77
C ALA A 37 14.50 4.82 13.65
N ARG A 38 13.71 4.88 14.74
CA ARG A 38 12.32 4.38 14.71
C ARG A 38 11.48 5.25 13.80
N LEU A 39 10.79 4.61 12.86
CA LEU A 39 9.96 5.28 11.85
C LEU A 39 8.53 4.80 11.94
N PHE A 40 7.60 5.68 11.52
CA PHE A 40 6.18 5.36 11.46
C PHE A 40 5.65 5.65 10.06
N VAL A 41 4.82 4.75 9.54
CA VAL A 41 4.15 4.92 8.26
C VAL A 41 2.64 4.76 8.47
N ALA A 42 1.91 5.83 8.19
CA ALA A 42 0.45 5.82 8.31
C ALA A 42 -0.19 4.94 7.23
N LYS A 43 -1.35 4.39 7.54
CA LYS A 43 -2.13 3.57 6.60
C LYS A 43 -2.46 4.34 5.32
N THR A 44 -2.76 5.63 5.45
CA THR A 44 -3.01 6.51 4.30
C THR A 44 -1.77 6.70 3.43
N VAL A 45 -0.58 6.69 4.03
CA VAL A 45 0.68 6.78 3.28
C VAL A 45 0.92 5.49 2.50
N VAL A 46 0.63 4.33 3.08
CA VAL A 46 0.73 3.06 2.35
C VAL A 46 -0.19 3.05 1.14
N LEU A 47 -1.43 3.50 1.31
CA LEU A 47 -2.39 3.60 0.21
C LEU A 47 -1.89 4.53 -0.90
N GLU A 48 -1.43 5.71 -0.53
CA GLU A 48 -0.92 6.68 -1.49
C GLU A 48 0.34 6.18 -2.20
N LEU A 49 1.22 5.49 -1.48
CA LEU A 49 2.44 4.92 -2.06
C LEU A 49 2.10 3.92 -3.17
N GLU A 50 1.15 3.03 -2.95
CA GLU A 50 0.70 2.10 -3.99
C GLU A 50 0.20 2.86 -5.22
N TRP A 51 -0.64 3.85 -5.00
CA TRP A 51 -1.20 4.66 -6.06
C TRP A 51 -0.10 5.40 -6.86
N VAL A 52 0.88 5.99 -6.18
CA VAL A 52 1.99 6.70 -6.80
C VAL A 52 2.88 5.75 -7.61
N LEU A 53 3.22 4.59 -7.04
CA LEU A 53 4.05 3.59 -7.74
C LEU A 53 3.38 3.11 -9.02
N ARG A 54 2.09 2.85 -8.97
CA ARG A 54 1.31 2.38 -10.11
C ARG A 54 1.04 3.50 -11.12
N GLY A 55 0.57 4.65 -10.65
CA GLY A 55 0.10 5.73 -11.52
C GLY A 55 1.23 6.60 -12.06
N ALA A 56 2.16 7.04 -11.22
CA ALA A 56 3.23 7.94 -11.63
C ALA A 56 4.43 7.20 -12.23
N TYR A 57 4.74 6.00 -11.72
CA TYR A 57 5.93 5.25 -12.12
C TYR A 57 5.61 4.00 -12.94
N GLY A 58 4.34 3.70 -13.18
CA GLY A 58 3.92 2.59 -14.03
C GLY A 58 4.26 1.20 -13.52
N HIS A 59 4.45 1.04 -12.21
CA HIS A 59 4.73 -0.27 -11.63
C HIS A 59 3.52 -1.20 -11.75
N GLY A 60 3.77 -2.46 -12.08
CA GLY A 60 2.75 -3.50 -12.04
C GLY A 60 2.52 -4.01 -10.63
N ALA A 61 1.49 -4.84 -10.46
CA ALA A 61 1.12 -5.39 -9.15
C ALA A 61 2.28 -6.14 -8.48
N ARG A 62 3.08 -6.89 -9.24
CA ARG A 62 4.23 -7.63 -8.70
C ARG A 62 5.28 -6.69 -8.11
N GLU A 63 5.59 -5.62 -8.79
CA GLU A 63 6.56 -4.63 -8.33
C GLU A 63 6.07 -3.90 -7.08
N VAL A 64 4.79 -3.52 -7.07
CA VAL A 64 4.15 -2.90 -5.91
C VAL A 64 4.19 -3.85 -4.71
N CYS A 65 3.86 -5.12 -4.91
CA CYS A 65 3.93 -6.12 -3.84
C CYS A 65 5.34 -6.22 -3.26
N ARG A 66 6.37 -6.21 -4.09
CA ARG A 66 7.76 -6.26 -3.61
C ARG A 66 8.12 -5.07 -2.73
N VAL A 67 7.68 -3.87 -3.14
CA VAL A 67 7.91 -2.66 -2.35
C VAL A 67 7.22 -2.76 -0.99
N LEU A 68 5.94 -3.12 -0.98
CA LEU A 68 5.17 -3.22 0.26
C LEU A 68 5.71 -4.35 1.16
N GLU A 69 6.09 -5.48 0.60
CA GLU A 69 6.72 -6.57 1.36
C GLU A 69 8.02 -6.12 2.02
N HIS A 70 8.86 -5.40 1.26
CA HIS A 70 10.11 -4.87 1.81
C HIS A 70 9.82 -3.90 2.95
N LEU A 71 8.90 -2.96 2.76
CA LEU A 71 8.53 -1.99 3.78
C LEU A 71 8.05 -2.70 5.07
N LEU A 72 7.21 -3.71 4.92
CA LEU A 72 6.72 -4.51 6.04
C LEU A 72 7.83 -5.33 6.73
N SER A 73 8.92 -5.61 6.04
CA SER A 73 10.04 -6.38 6.59
C SER A 73 10.98 -5.57 7.47
N LEU A 74 10.89 -4.25 7.43
CA LEU A 74 11.79 -3.37 8.18
C LEU A 74 11.37 -3.30 9.65
N GLU A 75 12.18 -3.87 10.54
CA GLU A 75 11.85 -3.98 11.96
C GLU A 75 11.74 -2.63 12.66
N HIS A 76 12.47 -1.62 12.19
CA HIS A 76 12.46 -0.29 12.79
C HIS A 76 11.32 0.59 12.25
N VAL A 77 10.49 0.07 11.37
CA VAL A 77 9.35 0.79 10.79
C VAL A 77 8.06 0.24 11.36
N GLU A 78 7.33 1.08 12.07
CA GLU A 78 5.99 0.75 12.55
C GLU A 78 4.98 1.14 11.49
N ILE A 79 4.16 0.17 11.07
CA ILE A 79 3.09 0.38 10.08
C ILE A 79 1.76 0.45 10.83
N GLU A 80 1.02 1.53 10.61
CA GLU A 80 -0.32 1.68 11.19
C GLU A 80 -1.24 0.57 10.73
N ASP A 81 -1.94 -0.07 11.67
CA ASP A 81 -2.85 -1.19 11.38
C ASP A 81 -2.19 -2.27 10.50
N ARG A 82 -0.99 -2.68 10.86
CA ARG A 82 -0.21 -3.67 10.12
C ARG A 82 -1.03 -4.90 9.67
N PRO A 83 -1.86 -5.55 10.51
CA PRO A 83 -2.64 -6.70 10.06
C PRO A 83 -3.61 -6.36 8.91
N VAL A 84 -4.16 -5.16 8.90
CA VAL A 84 -5.04 -4.67 7.82
C VAL A 84 -4.24 -4.52 6.52
N ILE A 85 -3.05 -3.94 6.59
CA ILE A 85 -2.16 -3.79 5.44
C ILE A 85 -1.73 -5.16 4.89
N GLU A 86 -1.37 -6.09 5.77
CA GLU A 86 -0.97 -7.44 5.36
C GLU A 86 -2.12 -8.19 4.67
N SER A 87 -3.34 -8.06 5.18
CA SER A 87 -4.54 -8.63 4.56
C SER A 87 -4.79 -8.03 3.18
N ALA A 88 -4.71 -6.70 3.07
CA ALA A 88 -4.89 -6.01 1.79
C ALA A 88 -3.84 -6.43 0.77
N LEU A 89 -2.59 -6.58 1.19
CA LEU A 89 -1.51 -7.03 0.32
C LEU A 89 -1.76 -8.46 -0.19
N GLY A 90 -2.26 -9.35 0.67
CA GLY A 90 -2.64 -10.70 0.26
C GLY A 90 -3.71 -10.70 -0.82
N ASN A 91 -4.72 -9.85 -0.71
CA ASN A 91 -5.77 -9.74 -1.71
C ASN A 91 -5.31 -9.01 -2.98
N LEU A 92 -4.38 -8.08 -2.88
CA LEU A 92 -3.73 -7.51 -4.06
C LEU A 92 -3.03 -8.59 -4.88
N ARG A 93 -2.32 -9.50 -4.23
CA ARG A 93 -1.66 -10.63 -4.91
C ARG A 93 -2.66 -11.52 -5.64
N GLN A 94 -3.89 -11.60 -5.15
CA GLN A 94 -4.97 -12.38 -5.76
C GLN A 94 -5.72 -11.61 -6.85
N GLY A 95 -5.32 -10.39 -7.15
CA GLY A 95 -5.87 -9.60 -8.25
C GLY A 95 -6.89 -8.54 -7.85
N LEU A 96 -7.15 -8.34 -6.57
CA LEU A 96 -8.02 -7.27 -6.11
C LEU A 96 -7.27 -5.93 -6.17
N ASP A 97 -7.94 -4.86 -6.58
CA ASP A 97 -7.38 -3.52 -6.51
C ASP A 97 -6.97 -3.19 -5.07
N PHE A 98 -5.82 -2.54 -4.88
CA PHE A 98 -5.29 -2.33 -3.53
C PHE A 98 -6.18 -1.44 -2.67
N ALA A 99 -6.74 -0.37 -3.23
CA ALA A 99 -7.65 0.49 -2.49
C ALA A 99 -8.88 -0.30 -2.04
N ASP A 100 -9.46 -1.11 -2.93
CA ASP A 100 -10.58 -1.99 -2.60
C ASP A 100 -10.18 -2.99 -1.52
N ALA A 101 -9.02 -3.61 -1.66
CA ALA A 101 -8.51 -4.57 -0.68
C ALA A 101 -8.32 -3.92 0.70
N LEU A 102 -7.85 -2.68 0.72
CA LEU A 102 -7.64 -1.95 1.97
C LEU A 102 -8.97 -1.52 2.61
N HIS A 103 -9.94 -1.06 1.79
CA HIS A 103 -11.31 -0.77 2.27
C HIS A 103 -11.92 -2.02 2.90
N HIS A 104 -11.77 -3.16 2.23
CA HIS A 104 -12.31 -4.43 2.71
C HIS A 104 -11.65 -4.84 4.03
N ALA A 105 -10.34 -4.84 4.09
CA ALA A 105 -9.60 -5.22 5.29
C ALA A 105 -9.92 -4.29 6.48
N SER A 106 -10.14 -3.00 6.20
CA SER A 106 -10.53 -2.02 7.22
C SER A 106 -11.96 -2.20 7.70
N SER A 107 -12.78 -2.94 6.96
CA SER A 107 -14.19 -3.18 7.27
C SER A 107 -14.42 -4.58 7.88
N ARG A 108 -13.38 -5.25 8.35
CA ARG A 108 -13.44 -6.64 8.81
C ARG A 108 -14.42 -6.90 9.96
N ALA A 109 -14.76 -5.85 10.74
CA ALA A 109 -15.72 -5.98 11.83
C ALA A 109 -17.17 -5.75 11.38
N CYS A 110 -17.39 -5.47 10.10
CA CYS A 110 -18.71 -5.16 9.56
C CYS A 110 -19.37 -6.41 8.99
N GLU A 111 -20.69 -6.39 8.92
CA GLU A 111 -21.49 -7.48 8.34
C GLU A 111 -21.24 -7.63 6.83
N ALA A 112 -21.08 -6.52 6.14
CA ALA A 112 -20.84 -6.49 4.71
C ALA A 112 -20.20 -5.15 4.33
N LEU A 113 -19.56 -5.13 3.15
CA LEU A 113 -19.13 -3.89 2.51
C LEU A 113 -20.00 -3.67 1.29
N LEU A 114 -20.59 -2.49 1.16
CA LEU A 114 -21.48 -2.18 0.04
C LEU A 114 -20.75 -1.38 -1.03
N THR A 115 -21.00 -1.73 -2.28
CA THR A 115 -20.40 -1.06 -3.45
C THR A 115 -21.40 -1.04 -4.60
N PHE A 116 -21.18 -0.18 -5.59
CA PHE A 116 -21.87 -0.25 -6.86
C PHE A 116 -21.05 -0.93 -7.96
N ASP A 117 -19.79 -1.28 -7.66
CA ASP A 117 -18.90 -1.91 -8.63
C ASP A 117 -19.13 -3.43 -8.68
N ALA A 118 -20.04 -3.83 -9.57
CA ALA A 118 -20.44 -5.24 -9.70
C ALA A 118 -19.33 -6.14 -10.26
N LYS A 119 -18.61 -5.67 -11.28
CA LYS A 119 -17.63 -6.49 -12.00
C LYS A 119 -16.25 -6.44 -11.37
N GLY A 120 -15.83 -5.26 -10.96
CA GLY A 120 -14.50 -5.06 -10.39
C GLY A 120 -14.41 -5.56 -8.96
N PHE A 121 -15.10 -4.89 -8.04
CA PHE A 121 -14.96 -5.19 -6.62
C PHE A 121 -15.82 -6.37 -6.18
N ALA A 122 -17.14 -6.26 -6.30
CA ALA A 122 -18.04 -7.31 -5.79
C ALA A 122 -17.80 -8.67 -6.48
N GLY A 123 -17.59 -8.67 -7.79
CA GLY A 123 -17.33 -9.89 -8.55
C GLY A 123 -16.02 -10.57 -8.16
N LYS A 124 -14.95 -9.80 -8.06
CA LYS A 124 -13.65 -10.34 -7.65
C LYS A 124 -13.67 -10.83 -6.20
N ALA A 125 -14.27 -10.06 -5.31
CA ALA A 125 -14.39 -10.42 -3.90
C ALA A 125 -15.15 -11.75 -3.73
N ARG A 126 -16.21 -11.96 -4.52
CA ARG A 126 -16.98 -13.21 -4.50
C ARG A 126 -16.10 -14.39 -4.94
N LYS A 127 -15.34 -14.23 -6.01
CA LYS A 127 -14.44 -15.29 -6.50
C LYS A 127 -13.39 -15.65 -5.46
N LEU A 128 -12.91 -14.68 -4.71
CA LEU A 128 -11.91 -14.90 -3.66
C LEU A 128 -12.53 -15.41 -2.36
N ALA A 129 -13.88 -15.38 -2.25
CA ALA A 129 -14.62 -15.80 -1.06
C ALA A 129 -14.14 -15.08 0.22
N ILE A 130 -13.80 -13.80 0.12
CA ILE A 130 -13.34 -13.01 1.26
C ILE A 130 -14.50 -12.58 2.16
N THR A 131 -14.21 -12.42 3.45
CA THR A 131 -15.20 -12.00 4.44
C THR A 131 -14.73 -10.72 5.14
N PRO A 132 -15.66 -9.77 5.43
CA PRO A 132 -17.09 -9.79 5.15
C PRO A 132 -17.40 -9.81 3.66
N PRO A 133 -18.62 -10.24 3.25
CA PRO A 133 -18.98 -10.23 1.83
C PRO A 133 -19.06 -8.80 1.29
N VAL A 134 -18.71 -8.66 0.02
CA VAL A 134 -18.88 -7.40 -0.71
C VAL A 134 -20.15 -7.52 -1.54
N ARG A 135 -21.13 -6.67 -1.25
CA ARG A 135 -22.46 -6.71 -1.87
C ARG A 135 -22.72 -5.45 -2.66
N LEU A 136 -23.60 -5.58 -3.66
CA LEU A 136 -24.10 -4.41 -4.33
C LEU A 136 -25.07 -3.65 -3.41
N ALA A 137 -24.99 -2.32 -3.44
CA ALA A 137 -25.84 -1.47 -2.63
C ALA A 137 -27.28 -1.36 -3.15
N GLY A 138 -27.50 -1.75 -4.39
CA GLY A 138 -28.81 -1.73 -5.00
C GLY A 138 -28.93 -2.66 -6.17
#